data_d0a0521bf8492d9f640168081a5d22d4
#
_entry.id   d0a0521bf8492d9f640168081a5d22d4
#
_cell.length_a   1.000
_cell.length_b   1.000
_cell.length_c   1.000
_cell.angle_alpha   90.00
_cell.angle_beta   90.00
_cell.angle_gamma   90.00
#
_symmetry.space_group_name_H-M   'P 1'
#
loop_
_entity.id
_entity.type
_entity.pdbx_description
1 polymer ?
#
loop_
_entity_poly.entity_id
_entity_poly.type
_entity_poly.pdbx_seq_one_letter_code
_entity_poly.pdbx_strand_id
1 'polypeptide(L)'
;MQKNIFNLMVIAVILLSSCSQEKQKSAKIGNPVEKINLESEIMTPEVLWSFGRVSGVSVSPDNKHILFGSSFYDIKANKGNHDIFIMDIDGKNVKNITNTKGSEFNARWRPDGKKIGYLSAQSGSVQLWEMKPDGSGKTKISSVKGGIKGFEYAPDQKRILYVKEVKLDKSPQDIHPDLPKANARIETELMYRHWDEWHNYKYSHIFVADYDGKTVSNAEDIMPGERFNTPMEPFGGMEQINWSPDSKNITYTCKKLTGKEYTISTNSEIYIYNLESKKTQNLTKEKHEGYDKAAVYSPNGKMIAWGSMRRDGYESDKNRLFVYNFETGEETNYSTDFDQNVHGLTWSDDSKKIYFTSDYHACFQIYELDIESGKIKAVTEGTHNYRSVEPAGDVLIGTKQSMSMPTEIFSINPNNGEETKISGINDNLMDQLKFGKVEKRWIKTTDNKDMLTWIIYPPNFDKNKKYPTLLYCQGGPQSSVSQFFSYRWNFQMMAANDYIIVAPNRRGLPSFGMDWLEQISGDYSGQNIKDYLSAIDAMAKEPYVDENNLGAVGASYGGYSVFYLAGHHDDRFDAFISHDGIFNLESQYLET
;
A
#
# COMPACT_ATOMS: atom_id res chain seq x y z
N MET A 1 -58.65 -1.11 49.08
CA MET A 1 -58.89 -1.61 47.72
C MET A 1 -58.51 -0.60 46.62
N GLN A 2 -57.96 0.57 46.92
CA GLN A 2 -57.59 1.61 45.91
C GLN A 2 -56.09 1.79 45.64
N LYS A 3 -55.22 1.05 46.33
CA LYS A 3 -53.74 1.14 46.09
C LYS A 3 -53.17 0.15 45.08
N ASN A 4 -53.93 -0.87 44.71
CA ASN A 4 -53.41 -1.92 43.77
C ASN A 4 -53.78 -1.66 42.31
N ILE A 5 -54.63 -0.68 42.01
CA ILE A 5 -55.03 -0.37 40.61
C ILE A 5 -54.04 0.61 39.98
N PHE A 6 -53.35 1.44 40.79
CA PHE A 6 -52.37 2.41 40.25
C PHE A 6 -51.04 1.78 39.84
N ASN A 7 -50.62 0.68 40.48
CA ASN A 7 -49.39 -0.04 40.13
C ASN A 7 -49.55 -0.94 38.88
N LEU A 8 -50.76 -1.35 38.52
CA LEU A 8 -50.96 -2.12 37.27
C LEU A 8 -51.03 -1.23 36.01
N MET A 9 -51.43 0.05 36.16
CA MET A 9 -51.45 0.97 35.03
C MET A 9 -50.04 1.51 34.66
N VAL A 10 -49.15 1.64 35.66
CA VAL A 10 -47.75 2.08 35.41
C VAL A 10 -46.92 0.97 34.78
N ILE A 11 -47.19 -0.30 35.09
CA ILE A 11 -46.51 -1.46 34.48
C ILE A 11 -47.01 -1.71 33.06
N ALA A 12 -48.26 -1.43 32.73
CA ALA A 12 -48.81 -1.56 31.37
C ALA A 12 -48.31 -0.47 30.40
N VAL A 13 -47.97 0.75 30.89
CA VAL A 13 -47.42 1.82 30.05
C VAL A 13 -45.92 1.62 29.78
N ILE A 14 -45.19 0.96 30.71
CA ILE A 14 -43.76 0.64 30.51
C ILE A 14 -43.59 -0.57 29.57
N LEU A 15 -44.57 -1.46 29.43
CA LEU A 15 -44.52 -2.60 28.52
C LEU A 15 -44.98 -2.27 27.10
N LEU A 16 -45.59 -1.12 26.84
CA LEU A 16 -45.99 -0.68 25.50
C LEU A 16 -44.98 0.28 24.81
N SER A 17 -43.96 0.75 25.55
CA SER A 17 -42.89 1.57 24.98
C SER A 17 -41.62 0.76 24.55
N SER A 18 -41.65 -0.57 24.70
CA SER A 18 -40.48 -1.43 24.34
C SER A 18 -40.64 -2.21 23.05
N CYS A 19 -41.65 -1.93 22.21
CA CYS A 19 -41.86 -2.63 20.93
C CYS A 19 -42.03 -1.68 19.74
N SER A 20 -41.12 -0.71 19.61
CA SER A 20 -40.81 -0.09 18.32
C SER A 20 -39.32 0.15 18.20
N GLN A 21 -38.52 -0.89 18.45
CA GLN A 21 -37.27 -0.95 17.74
C GLN A 21 -37.60 -1.30 16.28
N GLU A 22 -37.77 -0.27 15.46
CA GLU A 22 -37.57 -0.42 14.04
C GLU A 22 -36.28 -1.23 13.87
N LYS A 23 -36.39 -2.39 13.25
CA LYS A 23 -35.25 -3.07 12.65
C LYS A 23 -34.66 -2.06 11.70
N GLN A 24 -33.70 -1.25 12.15
CA GLN A 24 -32.81 -0.55 11.26
C GLN A 24 -32.27 -1.63 10.33
N LYS A 25 -32.74 -1.64 9.10
CA LYS A 25 -32.08 -2.37 8.03
C LYS A 25 -30.64 -1.90 8.11
N SER A 26 -29.73 -2.80 8.49
CA SER A 26 -28.31 -2.52 8.38
C SER A 26 -28.07 -1.99 6.97
N ALA A 27 -27.69 -0.74 6.86
CA ALA A 27 -27.29 -0.16 5.60
C ALA A 27 -26.26 -1.11 5.00
N LYS A 28 -26.38 -1.45 3.72
CA LYS A 28 -25.39 -2.26 3.02
C LYS A 28 -24.11 -1.43 3.04
N ILE A 29 -23.05 -1.98 3.64
CA ILE A 29 -21.73 -1.40 3.57
C ILE A 29 -21.34 -1.41 2.08
N GLY A 30 -21.11 -0.21 1.52
CA GLY A 30 -20.50 -0.08 0.20
C GLY A 30 -21.42 -0.23 -1.01
N ASN A 31 -22.16 0.82 -1.28
CA ASN A 31 -22.66 1.02 -2.64
C ASN A 31 -22.25 2.44 -3.09
N PRO A 32 -21.28 2.59 -4.01
CA PRO A 32 -20.87 3.90 -4.52
C PRO A 32 -21.99 4.65 -5.25
N VAL A 33 -23.13 4.00 -5.48
CA VAL A 33 -24.32 4.58 -6.11
C VAL A 33 -25.25 5.28 -5.11
N GLU A 34 -25.11 5.06 -3.80
CA GLU A 34 -25.89 5.80 -2.81
C GLU A 34 -25.29 7.20 -2.61
N LYS A 35 -26.03 8.22 -3.06
CA LYS A 35 -25.65 9.61 -2.83
C LYS A 35 -25.65 9.89 -1.33
N ILE A 36 -24.48 10.16 -0.79
CA ILE A 36 -24.32 10.69 0.55
C ILE A 36 -24.49 12.20 0.46
N ASN A 37 -25.46 12.76 1.17
CA ASN A 37 -25.62 14.20 1.31
C ASN A 37 -24.92 14.63 2.62
N LEU A 38 -23.94 15.51 2.50
CA LEU A 38 -23.22 16.05 3.64
C LEU A 38 -24.00 17.20 4.27
N GLU A 39 -23.93 17.31 5.61
CA GLU A 39 -24.51 18.42 6.36
C GLU A 39 -23.62 19.68 6.30
N SER A 40 -22.35 19.53 5.96
CA SER A 40 -21.35 20.58 5.89
C SER A 40 -20.38 20.33 4.73
N GLU A 41 -19.88 21.42 4.12
CA GLU A 41 -18.79 21.38 3.15
C GLU A 41 -17.41 21.12 3.76
N ILE A 42 -17.30 21.03 5.09
CA ILE A 42 -16.05 20.82 5.82
C ILE A 42 -15.90 19.34 6.15
N MET A 43 -14.73 18.79 5.85
CA MET A 43 -14.42 17.38 6.08
C MET A 43 -14.36 17.07 7.58
N THR A 44 -15.05 16.00 7.99
CA THR A 44 -14.98 15.42 9.34
C THR A 44 -14.35 14.01 9.29
N PRO A 45 -13.97 13.42 10.43
CA PRO A 45 -13.48 12.03 10.46
C PRO A 45 -14.48 11.04 9.86
N GLU A 46 -15.78 11.21 10.09
CA GLU A 46 -16.84 10.35 9.55
C GLU A 46 -16.91 10.46 8.03
N VAL A 47 -16.77 11.68 7.49
CA VAL A 47 -16.74 11.93 6.05
C VAL A 47 -15.49 11.31 5.44
N LEU A 48 -14.31 11.46 6.07
CA LEU A 48 -13.08 10.84 5.61
C LEU A 48 -13.20 9.30 5.51
N TRP A 49 -13.88 8.67 6.47
CA TRP A 49 -14.12 7.23 6.46
C TRP A 49 -15.20 6.78 5.47
N SER A 50 -16.00 7.69 4.95
CA SER A 50 -17.05 7.40 3.96
C SER A 50 -16.51 7.28 2.53
N PHE A 51 -15.26 7.71 2.27
CA PHE A 51 -14.64 7.57 0.95
C PHE A 51 -14.40 6.10 0.58
N GLY A 52 -14.71 5.75 -0.67
CA GLY A 52 -14.30 4.50 -1.28
C GLY A 52 -12.79 4.49 -1.55
N ARG A 53 -12.13 3.38 -1.19
CA ARG A 53 -10.67 3.21 -1.35
C ARG A 53 -10.38 2.33 -2.54
N VAL A 54 -10.08 2.95 -3.67
CA VAL A 54 -9.77 2.26 -4.94
C VAL A 54 -8.42 1.55 -4.86
N SER A 55 -8.37 0.31 -5.35
CA SER A 55 -7.16 -0.54 -5.37
C SER A 55 -7.27 -1.63 -6.42
N GLY A 56 -6.18 -2.38 -6.66
CA GLY A 56 -6.20 -3.62 -7.45
C GLY A 56 -6.69 -3.43 -8.89
N VAL A 57 -6.25 -2.35 -9.53
CA VAL A 57 -6.55 -2.08 -10.95
C VAL A 57 -5.89 -3.13 -11.82
N SER A 58 -6.59 -3.65 -12.82
CA SER A 58 -6.08 -4.61 -13.79
C SER A 58 -6.80 -4.47 -15.13
N VAL A 59 -6.04 -4.29 -16.19
CA VAL A 59 -6.54 -4.17 -17.56
C VAL A 59 -6.88 -5.56 -18.10
N SER A 60 -7.99 -5.68 -18.85
CA SER A 60 -8.35 -6.94 -19.50
C SER A 60 -7.37 -7.32 -20.63
N PRO A 61 -7.17 -8.62 -20.92
CA PRO A 61 -6.26 -9.07 -21.98
C PRO A 61 -6.59 -8.53 -23.39
N ASP A 62 -7.80 -8.07 -23.61
CA ASP A 62 -8.24 -7.45 -24.89
C ASP A 62 -8.16 -5.90 -24.86
N ASN A 63 -7.63 -5.32 -23.78
CA ASN A 63 -7.50 -3.87 -23.55
C ASN A 63 -8.83 -3.09 -23.62
N LYS A 64 -9.99 -3.74 -23.33
CA LYS A 64 -11.31 -3.09 -23.41
C LYS A 64 -11.93 -2.77 -22.07
N HIS A 65 -11.52 -3.45 -21.00
CA HIS A 65 -12.12 -3.32 -19.70
C HIS A 65 -11.05 -3.16 -18.62
N ILE A 66 -11.46 -2.57 -17.51
CA ILE A 66 -10.65 -2.43 -16.30
C ILE A 66 -11.39 -3.09 -15.15
N LEU A 67 -10.72 -4.00 -14.44
CA LEU A 67 -11.11 -4.44 -13.10
C LEU A 67 -10.48 -3.52 -12.07
N PHE A 68 -11.20 -3.25 -10.99
CA PHE A 68 -10.66 -2.61 -9.80
C PHE A 68 -11.46 -3.01 -8.56
N GLY A 69 -10.84 -2.88 -7.42
CA GLY A 69 -11.50 -3.05 -6.13
C GLY A 69 -11.82 -1.71 -5.48
N SER A 70 -12.84 -1.66 -4.64
CA SER A 70 -13.06 -0.54 -3.73
C SER A 70 -13.51 -1.02 -2.37
N SER A 71 -12.85 -0.50 -1.32
CA SER A 71 -13.22 -0.76 0.07
C SER A 71 -14.04 0.38 0.63
N PHE A 72 -15.12 0.04 1.34
CA PHE A 72 -15.97 0.95 2.09
C PHE A 72 -16.06 0.51 3.54
N TYR A 73 -16.34 1.43 4.44
CA TYR A 73 -16.31 1.17 5.88
C TYR A 73 -17.60 1.62 6.56
N ASP A 74 -18.10 0.79 7.44
CA ASP A 74 -19.15 1.14 8.41
C ASP A 74 -18.50 1.35 9.78
N ILE A 75 -18.38 2.62 10.18
CA ILE A 75 -17.73 3.00 11.43
C ILE A 75 -18.48 2.43 12.63
N LYS A 76 -19.83 2.43 12.60
CA LYS A 76 -20.64 1.93 13.71
C LYS A 76 -20.51 0.43 13.88
N ALA A 77 -20.44 -0.31 12.79
CA ALA A 77 -20.23 -1.75 12.81
C ALA A 77 -18.74 -2.12 13.00
N ASN A 78 -17.82 -1.15 12.89
CA ASN A 78 -16.36 -1.34 12.84
C ASN A 78 -15.97 -2.43 11.82
N LYS A 79 -16.50 -2.31 10.60
CA LYS A 79 -16.29 -3.30 9.52
C LYS A 79 -16.05 -2.61 8.21
N GLY A 80 -15.12 -3.19 7.43
CA GLY A 80 -14.94 -2.88 6.03
C GLY A 80 -15.54 -3.95 5.14
N ASN A 81 -15.89 -3.58 3.92
CA ASN A 81 -16.24 -4.47 2.83
C ASN A 81 -15.47 -4.05 1.58
N HIS A 82 -14.91 -5.03 0.88
CA HIS A 82 -14.21 -4.82 -0.38
C HIS A 82 -14.96 -5.52 -1.48
N ASP A 83 -15.38 -4.76 -2.48
CA ASP A 83 -16.07 -5.26 -3.66
C ASP A 83 -15.22 -5.08 -4.91
N ILE A 84 -15.46 -5.92 -5.91
CA ILE A 84 -14.83 -5.88 -7.22
C ILE A 84 -15.76 -5.18 -8.20
N PHE A 85 -15.17 -4.26 -8.96
CA PHE A 85 -15.85 -3.47 -9.99
C PHE A 85 -15.22 -3.75 -11.36
N ILE A 86 -16.01 -3.55 -12.39
CA ILE A 86 -15.58 -3.52 -13.78
C ILE A 86 -16.08 -2.24 -14.45
N MET A 87 -15.29 -1.70 -15.36
CA MET A 87 -15.69 -0.60 -16.26
C MET A 87 -15.06 -0.79 -17.64
N ASP A 88 -15.56 -0.07 -18.63
CA ASP A 88 -14.92 0.03 -19.93
C ASP A 88 -13.62 0.82 -19.83
N ILE A 89 -12.72 0.64 -20.80
CA ILE A 89 -11.41 1.29 -20.81
C ILE A 89 -11.49 2.82 -20.82
N ASP A 90 -12.62 3.39 -21.29
CA ASP A 90 -12.90 4.83 -21.30
C ASP A 90 -13.64 5.32 -20.02
N GLY A 91 -13.78 4.46 -19.00
CA GLY A 91 -14.42 4.77 -17.73
C GLY A 91 -15.95 4.67 -17.71
N LYS A 92 -16.58 4.28 -18.83
CA LYS A 92 -18.03 4.08 -18.87
C LYS A 92 -18.45 2.71 -18.28
N ASN A 93 -19.76 2.55 -18.10
CA ASN A 93 -20.39 1.30 -17.68
C ASN A 93 -19.85 0.71 -16.39
N VAL A 94 -19.48 1.55 -15.41
CA VAL A 94 -19.00 1.11 -14.09
C VAL A 94 -20.03 0.24 -13.40
N LYS A 95 -19.63 -0.98 -13.00
CA LYS A 95 -20.50 -1.95 -12.36
C LYS A 95 -19.82 -2.64 -11.20
N ASN A 96 -20.47 -2.71 -10.04
CA ASN A 96 -20.10 -3.62 -8.95
C ASN A 96 -20.50 -5.04 -9.35
N ILE A 97 -19.53 -5.96 -9.48
CA ILE A 97 -19.77 -7.33 -9.93
C ILE A 97 -19.76 -8.35 -8.80
N THR A 98 -19.45 -7.98 -7.57
CA THR A 98 -19.52 -8.87 -6.40
C THR A 98 -20.70 -8.54 -5.49
N ASN A 99 -20.75 -7.39 -4.87
CA ASN A 99 -21.85 -6.89 -4.03
C ASN A 99 -22.37 -7.91 -2.99
N THR A 100 -21.47 -8.53 -2.23
CA THR A 100 -21.82 -9.49 -1.18
C THR A 100 -21.69 -8.86 0.23
N LYS A 101 -21.94 -9.65 1.29
CA LYS A 101 -21.75 -9.20 2.68
C LYS A 101 -20.31 -9.33 3.16
N GLY A 102 -19.48 -10.06 2.45
CA GLY A 102 -18.08 -10.27 2.74
C GLY A 102 -17.19 -9.62 1.70
N SER A 103 -15.92 -9.52 1.98
CA SER A 103 -14.95 -8.98 1.03
C SER A 103 -14.58 -10.00 -0.03
N GLU A 104 -14.54 -9.54 -1.28
CA GLU A 104 -13.94 -10.20 -2.42
C GLU A 104 -12.75 -9.39 -2.89
N PHE A 105 -11.59 -10.03 -3.04
CA PHE A 105 -10.34 -9.33 -3.29
C PHE A 105 -9.40 -10.12 -4.20
N ASN A 106 -8.26 -9.54 -4.54
CA ASN A 106 -7.25 -10.12 -5.43
C ASN A 106 -7.85 -10.60 -6.77
N ALA A 107 -8.67 -9.74 -7.40
CA ALA A 107 -9.28 -10.04 -8.68
C ALA A 107 -8.22 -10.11 -9.79
N ARG A 108 -8.30 -11.13 -10.63
CA ARG A 108 -7.41 -11.36 -11.78
C ARG A 108 -8.21 -11.79 -13.00
N TRP A 109 -7.90 -11.23 -14.15
CA TRP A 109 -8.37 -11.75 -15.41
C TRP A 109 -7.78 -13.14 -15.64
N ARG A 110 -8.62 -14.08 -16.07
CA ARG A 110 -8.09 -15.28 -16.72
C ARG A 110 -7.46 -14.88 -18.07
N PRO A 111 -6.33 -15.46 -18.50
CA PRO A 111 -5.61 -15.01 -19.70
C PRO A 111 -6.43 -14.92 -20.99
N ASP A 112 -7.53 -15.67 -21.11
CA ASP A 112 -8.45 -15.58 -22.26
C ASP A 112 -9.51 -14.47 -22.15
N GLY A 113 -9.50 -13.69 -21.05
CA GLY A 113 -10.48 -12.63 -20.79
C GLY A 113 -11.92 -13.10 -20.49
N LYS A 114 -12.19 -14.41 -20.50
CA LYS A 114 -13.57 -14.93 -20.39
C LYS A 114 -14.06 -15.08 -18.96
N LYS A 115 -13.16 -15.06 -18.00
CA LYS A 115 -13.48 -15.16 -16.57
C LYS A 115 -12.58 -14.26 -15.73
N ILE A 116 -13.05 -13.99 -14.53
CA ILE A 116 -12.37 -13.28 -13.46
C ILE A 116 -12.26 -14.24 -12.28
N GLY A 117 -11.02 -14.52 -11.85
CA GLY A 117 -10.73 -15.19 -10.60
C GLY A 117 -10.65 -14.19 -9.46
N TYR A 118 -11.09 -14.58 -8.28
CA TYR A 118 -11.02 -13.74 -7.08
C TYR A 118 -11.01 -14.56 -5.79
N LEU A 119 -10.55 -13.98 -4.73
CA LEU A 119 -10.56 -14.60 -3.40
C LEU A 119 -11.76 -14.14 -2.58
N SER A 120 -12.40 -15.08 -1.87
CA SER A 120 -13.49 -14.81 -0.94
C SER A 120 -13.55 -15.83 0.18
N ALA A 121 -13.87 -15.36 1.40
CA ALA A 121 -14.06 -16.19 2.59
C ALA A 121 -15.50 -16.68 2.78
N GLN A 122 -16.42 -16.46 1.85
CA GLN A 122 -17.85 -16.80 1.98
C GLN A 122 -18.14 -18.30 2.21
N SER A 123 -17.18 -19.18 1.95
CA SER A 123 -17.28 -20.62 2.22
C SER A 123 -16.65 -21.06 3.55
N GLY A 124 -16.34 -20.11 4.46
CA GLY A 124 -15.77 -20.37 5.79
C GLY A 124 -14.25 -20.18 5.88
N SER A 125 -13.55 -20.24 4.75
CA SER A 125 -12.13 -19.87 4.62
C SER A 125 -11.90 -19.21 3.27
N VAL A 126 -10.82 -18.45 3.13
CA VAL A 126 -10.47 -17.79 1.87
C VAL A 126 -10.18 -18.83 0.80
N GLN A 127 -10.98 -18.84 -0.26
CA GLN A 127 -10.86 -19.75 -1.38
C GLN A 127 -10.88 -18.99 -2.70
N LEU A 128 -10.43 -19.65 -3.76
CA LEU A 128 -10.49 -19.13 -5.12
C LEU A 128 -11.87 -19.40 -5.74
N TRP A 129 -12.44 -18.34 -6.26
CA TRP A 129 -13.73 -18.31 -6.95
C TRP A 129 -13.53 -17.76 -8.35
N GLU A 130 -14.43 -18.10 -9.24
CA GLU A 130 -14.53 -17.54 -10.59
C GLU A 130 -15.92 -16.99 -10.89
N MET A 131 -15.97 -15.99 -11.75
CA MET A 131 -17.19 -15.45 -12.34
C MET A 131 -16.94 -15.02 -13.79
N LYS A 132 -18.03 -14.74 -14.53
CA LYS A 132 -17.93 -14.07 -15.82
C LYS A 132 -17.70 -12.57 -15.64
N PRO A 133 -17.22 -11.82 -16.66
CA PRO A 133 -17.03 -10.38 -16.57
C PRO A 133 -18.31 -9.60 -16.22
N ASP A 134 -19.48 -10.10 -16.56
CA ASP A 134 -20.76 -9.49 -16.20
C ASP A 134 -21.16 -9.70 -14.71
N GLY A 135 -20.35 -10.45 -13.94
CA GLY A 135 -20.57 -10.79 -12.53
C GLY A 135 -21.45 -12.02 -12.32
N SER A 136 -21.88 -12.69 -13.39
CA SER A 136 -22.69 -13.92 -13.32
C SER A 136 -21.83 -15.19 -13.18
N GLY A 137 -22.46 -16.29 -12.81
CA GLY A 137 -21.81 -17.61 -12.77
C GLY A 137 -20.74 -17.76 -11.71
N LYS A 138 -20.88 -17.10 -10.56
CA LYS A 138 -19.96 -17.20 -9.41
C LYS A 138 -19.85 -18.65 -8.94
N THR A 139 -18.65 -19.20 -8.96
CA THR A 139 -18.38 -20.60 -8.61
C THR A 139 -17.09 -20.71 -7.83
N LYS A 140 -17.11 -21.44 -6.72
CA LYS A 140 -15.90 -21.80 -5.97
C LYS A 140 -15.13 -22.87 -6.74
N ILE A 141 -13.85 -22.64 -7.04
CA ILE A 141 -13.01 -23.56 -7.82
C ILE A 141 -11.88 -24.19 -6.99
N SER A 142 -11.69 -23.78 -5.74
CA SER A 142 -10.71 -24.38 -4.84
C SER A 142 -11.32 -24.89 -3.52
N SER A 143 -10.63 -25.83 -2.87
CA SER A 143 -10.96 -26.32 -1.53
C SER A 143 -9.66 -26.60 -0.75
N VAL A 144 -8.87 -25.55 -0.55
CA VAL A 144 -7.57 -25.61 0.10
C VAL A 144 -7.74 -25.55 1.62
N LYS A 145 -7.24 -26.56 2.33
CA LYS A 145 -7.24 -26.54 3.81
C LYS A 145 -6.34 -25.41 4.33
N GLY A 146 -6.87 -24.57 5.19
CA GLY A 146 -6.17 -23.39 5.72
C GLY A 146 -6.36 -22.11 4.88
N GLY A 147 -6.93 -22.24 3.68
CA GLY A 147 -7.19 -21.10 2.81
C GLY A 147 -6.02 -20.74 1.88
N ILE A 148 -6.24 -19.69 1.10
CA ILE A 148 -5.32 -19.15 0.09
C ILE A 148 -5.03 -17.69 0.43
N LYS A 149 -3.74 -17.25 0.38
CA LYS A 149 -3.34 -15.85 0.59
C LYS A 149 -3.34 -15.03 -0.73
N GLY A 150 -3.02 -15.67 -1.84
CA GLY A 150 -2.94 -15.05 -3.17
C GLY A 150 -2.88 -16.12 -4.25
N PHE A 151 -3.14 -15.75 -5.50
CA PHE A 151 -3.08 -16.67 -6.64
C PHE A 151 -2.78 -15.95 -7.94
N GLU A 152 -2.30 -16.72 -8.95
CA GLU A 152 -2.20 -16.29 -10.34
C GLU A 152 -2.48 -17.45 -11.31
N TYR A 153 -3.11 -17.13 -12.44
CA TYR A 153 -3.26 -18.07 -13.55
C TYR A 153 -1.96 -18.23 -14.32
N ALA A 154 -1.61 -19.45 -14.69
CA ALA A 154 -0.58 -19.65 -15.71
C ALA A 154 -1.05 -19.09 -17.06
N PRO A 155 -0.16 -18.48 -17.89
CA PRO A 155 -0.51 -17.99 -19.21
C PRO A 155 -1.15 -19.06 -20.12
N ASP A 156 -0.77 -20.33 -20.00
CA ASP A 156 -1.33 -21.46 -20.74
C ASP A 156 -2.72 -21.93 -20.23
N GLN A 157 -3.19 -21.35 -19.13
CA GLN A 157 -4.47 -21.67 -18.47
C GLN A 157 -4.64 -23.14 -18.06
N LYS A 158 -3.55 -23.88 -17.92
CA LYS A 158 -3.59 -25.29 -17.47
C LYS A 158 -3.26 -25.44 -16.00
N ARG A 159 -2.72 -24.38 -15.39
CA ARG A 159 -2.27 -24.36 -14.01
C ARG A 159 -2.61 -23.04 -13.33
N ILE A 160 -2.63 -23.10 -12.02
CA ILE A 160 -2.74 -21.95 -11.13
C ILE A 160 -1.63 -22.09 -10.08
N LEU A 161 -0.89 -21.02 -9.83
CA LEU A 161 -0.13 -20.92 -8.60
C LEU A 161 -0.97 -20.24 -7.51
N TYR A 162 -0.75 -20.64 -6.28
CA TYR A 162 -1.32 -19.96 -5.12
C TYR A 162 -0.39 -20.01 -3.92
N VAL A 163 -0.55 -19.05 -3.02
CA VAL A 163 0.19 -18.95 -1.77
C VAL A 163 -0.66 -19.47 -0.63
N LYS A 164 -0.07 -20.32 0.22
CA LYS A 164 -0.69 -20.80 1.44
C LYS A 164 0.34 -21.01 2.54
N GLU A 165 -0.10 -20.93 3.81
CA GLU A 165 0.75 -21.24 4.96
C GLU A 165 0.95 -22.75 5.15
N VAL A 166 2.19 -23.12 5.44
CA VAL A 166 2.62 -24.49 5.77
C VAL A 166 3.25 -24.48 7.17
N LYS A 167 2.73 -25.31 8.08
CA LYS A 167 3.29 -25.45 9.42
C LYS A 167 4.54 -26.34 9.36
N LEU A 168 5.71 -25.78 9.61
CA LEU A 168 6.98 -26.50 9.63
C LEU A 168 7.60 -26.56 11.02
N ASP A 169 7.29 -25.61 11.90
CA ASP A 169 7.81 -25.57 13.25
C ASP A 169 6.81 -26.15 14.26
N LYS A 170 7.35 -26.72 15.33
CA LYS A 170 6.53 -27.28 16.42
C LYS A 170 6.04 -26.16 17.32
N SER A 171 4.73 -26.05 17.48
CA SER A 171 4.14 -25.19 18.52
C SER A 171 4.33 -25.80 19.92
N PRO A 172 4.14 -25.01 20.98
CA PRO A 172 4.17 -25.56 22.36
C PRO A 172 3.23 -26.75 22.57
N GLN A 173 2.06 -26.74 21.91
CA GLN A 173 1.09 -27.85 21.98
C GLN A 173 1.56 -29.10 21.24
N ASP A 174 2.44 -28.98 20.22
CA ASP A 174 3.05 -30.12 19.55
C ASP A 174 4.20 -30.72 20.41
N ILE A 175 4.88 -29.88 21.21
CA ILE A 175 5.98 -30.30 22.12
C ILE A 175 5.40 -30.87 23.40
N HIS A 176 4.33 -30.28 23.93
CA HIS A 176 3.65 -30.64 25.17
C HIS A 176 2.16 -30.95 24.90
N PRO A 177 1.83 -32.07 24.26
CA PRO A 177 0.44 -32.42 23.91
C PRO A 177 -0.41 -32.75 25.15
N ASP A 178 0.19 -32.98 26.28
CA ASP A 178 -0.43 -33.17 27.60
C ASP A 178 -0.93 -31.84 28.21
N LEU A 179 -0.49 -30.68 27.67
CA LEU A 179 -0.87 -29.35 28.13
C LEU A 179 -1.65 -28.57 27.04
N PRO A 180 -2.80 -29.06 26.54
CA PRO A 180 -3.47 -28.50 25.39
C PRO A 180 -4.05 -27.09 25.63
N LYS A 181 -4.18 -26.65 26.87
CA LYS A 181 -4.67 -25.33 27.28
C LYS A 181 -3.55 -24.32 27.59
N ALA A 182 -2.29 -24.75 27.54
CA ALA A 182 -1.18 -23.85 27.79
C ALA A 182 -1.10 -22.80 26.67
N ASN A 183 -1.11 -21.53 27.05
CA ASN A 183 -0.92 -20.40 26.12
C ASN A 183 0.48 -19.81 26.31
N ALA A 184 1.48 -20.69 26.15
CA ALA A 184 2.89 -20.31 26.20
C ALA A 184 3.47 -20.25 24.79
N ARG A 185 4.60 -19.57 24.63
CA ARG A 185 5.45 -19.60 23.45
C ARG A 185 6.81 -20.17 23.82
N ILE A 186 7.42 -20.89 22.91
CA ILE A 186 8.77 -21.40 23.04
C ILE A 186 9.50 -20.90 21.81
N GLU A 187 10.37 -19.91 22.03
CA GLU A 187 11.15 -19.27 20.98
C GLU A 187 12.61 -19.60 21.19
N THR A 188 13.26 -20.13 20.16
CA THR A 188 14.67 -20.57 20.21
C THR A 188 15.54 -19.82 19.24
N GLU A 189 14.94 -19.07 18.31
CA GLU A 189 15.63 -18.33 17.26
C GLU A 189 14.92 -17.00 16.96
N LEU A 190 15.61 -16.11 16.28
CA LEU A 190 15.08 -14.92 15.64
C LEU A 190 14.66 -15.26 14.19
N MET A 191 13.66 -14.61 13.56
CA MET A 191 12.81 -13.57 14.14
C MET A 191 11.54 -14.25 14.67
N TYR A 192 11.24 -14.05 15.93
CA TYR A 192 10.05 -14.66 16.54
C TYR A 192 8.87 -13.67 16.62
N ARG A 193 9.13 -12.37 16.43
CA ARG A 193 8.13 -11.31 16.45
C ARG A 193 8.54 -10.17 15.52
N HIS A 194 7.58 -9.58 14.84
CA HIS A 194 7.73 -8.33 14.11
C HIS A 194 6.58 -7.39 14.51
N TRP A 195 6.89 -6.27 15.13
CA TRP A 195 5.93 -5.34 15.77
C TRP A 195 4.98 -6.05 16.73
N ASP A 196 3.68 -6.15 16.42
CA ASP A 196 2.63 -6.80 17.21
C ASP A 196 2.28 -8.21 16.74
N GLU A 197 2.92 -8.69 15.67
CA GLU A 197 2.72 -10.04 15.12
C GLU A 197 3.82 -11.01 15.56
N TRP A 198 3.39 -12.12 16.16
CA TRP A 198 4.28 -13.23 16.52
C TRP A 198 4.37 -14.24 15.39
N HIS A 199 5.54 -14.80 15.17
CA HIS A 199 5.68 -15.96 14.28
C HIS A 199 4.75 -17.10 14.72
N ASN A 200 3.96 -17.63 13.79
CA ASN A 200 2.88 -18.59 14.07
C ASN A 200 3.27 -20.03 13.75
N TYR A 201 4.57 -20.33 13.68
CA TYR A 201 5.13 -21.65 13.33
C TYR A 201 4.86 -22.09 11.89
N LYS A 202 4.46 -21.17 11.02
CA LYS A 202 4.14 -21.43 9.62
C LYS A 202 4.91 -20.50 8.70
N TYR A 203 5.08 -20.97 7.48
CA TYR A 203 5.73 -20.23 6.39
C TYR A 203 4.82 -20.15 5.18
N SER A 204 4.85 -19.05 4.48
CA SER A 204 4.09 -18.85 3.24
C SER A 204 4.83 -19.50 2.09
N HIS A 205 4.25 -20.54 1.49
CA HIS A 205 4.81 -21.28 0.35
C HIS A 205 3.98 -21.10 -0.90
N ILE A 206 4.64 -21.23 -2.05
CA ILE A 206 4.00 -21.29 -3.37
C ILE A 206 3.60 -22.74 -3.67
N PHE A 207 2.34 -22.90 -4.05
CA PHE A 207 1.81 -24.16 -4.58
C PHE A 207 1.46 -24.00 -6.05
N VAL A 208 1.76 -25.01 -6.85
CA VAL A 208 1.32 -25.12 -8.24
C VAL A 208 0.30 -26.24 -8.34
N ALA A 209 -0.83 -25.93 -8.94
CA ALA A 209 -1.93 -26.88 -9.07
C ALA A 209 -2.44 -26.96 -10.51
N ASP A 210 -2.95 -28.13 -10.90
CA ASP A 210 -3.65 -28.30 -12.16
C ASP A 210 -4.96 -27.51 -12.17
N TYR A 211 -5.31 -26.94 -13.32
CA TYR A 211 -6.56 -26.23 -13.54
C TYR A 211 -7.20 -26.70 -14.86
N ASP A 212 -8.40 -27.24 -14.75
CA ASP A 212 -9.17 -27.82 -15.87
C ASP A 212 -10.24 -26.86 -16.45
N GLY A 213 -10.20 -25.58 -16.05
CA GLY A 213 -11.18 -24.57 -16.41
C GLY A 213 -12.41 -24.53 -15.48
N LYS A 214 -12.44 -25.39 -14.43
CA LYS A 214 -13.54 -25.49 -13.46
C LYS A 214 -13.07 -25.72 -12.03
N THR A 215 -11.99 -26.47 -11.85
CA THR A 215 -11.49 -26.87 -10.52
C THR A 215 -9.98 -26.80 -10.47
N VAL A 216 -9.47 -26.57 -9.26
CA VAL A 216 -8.05 -26.62 -8.91
C VAL A 216 -7.77 -27.93 -8.19
N SER A 217 -6.80 -28.70 -8.66
CA SER A 217 -6.46 -30.03 -8.14
C SER A 217 -4.95 -30.30 -8.19
N ASN A 218 -4.50 -31.43 -7.61
CA ASN A 218 -3.13 -31.93 -7.69
C ASN A 218 -2.06 -30.87 -7.33
N ALA A 219 -2.27 -30.13 -6.24
CA ALA A 219 -1.37 -29.07 -5.83
C ALA A 219 -0.05 -29.61 -5.30
N GLU A 220 1.05 -29.09 -5.77
CA GLU A 220 2.42 -29.39 -5.36
C GLU A 220 3.06 -28.15 -4.72
N ASP A 221 3.66 -28.32 -3.53
CA ASP A 221 4.51 -27.33 -2.88
C ASP A 221 5.85 -27.25 -3.63
N ILE A 222 6.24 -26.08 -4.14
CA ILE A 222 7.52 -25.92 -4.85
C ILE A 222 8.69 -25.57 -3.92
N MET A 223 8.40 -25.40 -2.62
CA MET A 223 9.37 -25.08 -1.58
C MET A 223 9.30 -26.07 -0.40
N PRO A 224 9.21 -27.40 -0.65
CA PRO A 224 8.92 -28.37 0.41
C PRO A 224 9.99 -28.37 1.50
N GLY A 225 9.58 -28.12 2.73
CA GLY A 225 10.47 -28.12 3.91
C GLY A 225 11.32 -26.87 4.08
N GLU A 226 11.21 -25.87 3.19
CA GLU A 226 11.91 -24.60 3.32
C GLU A 226 11.25 -23.71 4.38
N ARG A 227 12.02 -23.29 5.39
CA ARG A 227 11.55 -22.40 6.47
C ARG A 227 11.69 -20.94 6.08
N PHE A 228 11.12 -20.56 4.93
CA PHE A 228 11.18 -19.22 4.35
C PHE A 228 9.83 -18.80 3.81
N ASN A 229 9.57 -17.50 3.86
CA ASN A 229 8.33 -16.90 3.37
C ASN A 229 8.47 -16.42 1.92
N THR A 230 7.49 -16.77 1.09
CA THR A 230 7.27 -16.17 -0.21
C THR A 230 5.77 -16.00 -0.44
N PRO A 231 5.25 -14.75 -0.58
CA PRO A 231 5.98 -13.47 -0.54
C PRO A 231 6.69 -13.23 0.79
N MET A 232 7.72 -12.36 0.77
CA MET A 232 8.46 -12.01 1.98
C MET A 232 7.59 -11.27 2.99
N GLU A 233 7.65 -11.65 4.24
CA GLU A 233 7.03 -10.88 5.32
C GLU A 233 7.97 -9.77 5.81
N PRO A 234 7.40 -8.64 6.35
CA PRO A 234 5.97 -8.38 6.52
C PRO A 234 5.31 -7.68 5.32
N PHE A 235 6.05 -7.19 4.33
CA PHE A 235 5.56 -6.24 3.32
C PHE A 235 5.41 -6.82 1.90
N GLY A 236 5.84 -8.05 1.66
CA GLY A 236 5.73 -8.66 0.34
C GLY A 236 4.31 -9.09 -0.01
N GLY A 237 3.96 -8.99 -1.28
CA GLY A 237 2.69 -9.40 -1.86
C GLY A 237 2.89 -10.21 -3.15
N MET A 238 1.79 -10.44 -3.87
CA MET A 238 1.80 -11.25 -5.10
C MET A 238 2.67 -10.65 -6.22
N GLU A 239 3.06 -9.38 -6.15
CA GLU A 239 4.04 -8.75 -7.06
C GLU A 239 5.42 -9.40 -7.00
N GLN A 240 5.70 -10.18 -5.94
CA GLN A 240 6.96 -10.90 -5.78
C GLN A 240 6.97 -12.30 -6.43
N ILE A 241 5.85 -12.72 -7.03
CA ILE A 241 5.70 -14.06 -7.64
C ILE A 241 5.12 -13.91 -9.03
N ASN A 242 5.80 -14.44 -10.04
CA ASN A 242 5.36 -14.31 -11.43
C ASN A 242 5.59 -15.58 -12.25
N TRP A 243 4.68 -15.87 -13.18
CA TRP A 243 4.86 -16.86 -14.22
C TRP A 243 5.77 -16.37 -15.32
N SER A 244 6.60 -17.25 -15.90
CA SER A 244 7.18 -16.98 -17.22
C SER A 244 6.09 -17.02 -18.30
N PRO A 245 6.19 -16.21 -19.38
CA PRO A 245 5.18 -16.17 -20.44
C PRO A 245 4.90 -17.51 -21.12
N ASP A 246 5.87 -18.43 -21.13
CA ASP A 246 5.73 -19.78 -21.65
C ASP A 246 5.16 -20.80 -20.64
N SER A 247 4.79 -20.35 -19.44
CA SER A 247 4.25 -21.17 -18.35
C SER A 247 5.16 -22.29 -17.84
N LYS A 248 6.47 -22.21 -18.10
CA LYS A 248 7.42 -23.26 -17.69
C LYS A 248 8.15 -22.94 -16.40
N ASN A 249 8.24 -21.68 -16.04
CA ASN A 249 8.96 -21.24 -14.86
C ASN A 249 8.09 -20.35 -13.96
N ILE A 250 8.42 -20.36 -12.68
CA ILE A 250 7.89 -19.42 -11.68
C ILE A 250 9.07 -18.65 -11.10
N THR A 251 9.01 -17.34 -11.17
CA THR A 251 9.99 -16.47 -10.52
C THR A 251 9.41 -15.96 -9.22
N TYR A 252 10.22 -15.95 -8.18
CA TYR A 252 9.80 -15.45 -6.87
C TYR A 252 10.95 -14.79 -6.11
N THR A 253 10.60 -13.83 -5.28
CA THR A 253 11.52 -13.20 -4.32
C THR A 253 11.50 -13.96 -3.00
N CYS A 254 12.67 -14.24 -2.43
CA CYS A 254 12.77 -14.89 -1.14
C CYS A 254 14.04 -14.46 -0.40
N LYS A 255 13.94 -14.32 0.94
CA LYS A 255 15.06 -14.09 1.84
C LYS A 255 15.39 -15.39 2.55
N LYS A 256 16.37 -16.16 2.02
CA LYS A 256 16.74 -17.47 2.53
C LYS A 256 17.83 -17.37 3.60
N LEU A 257 17.54 -16.62 4.66
CA LEU A 257 18.38 -16.43 5.83
C LEU A 257 17.64 -16.93 7.08
N THR A 258 18.38 -17.25 8.16
CA THR A 258 17.81 -17.77 9.41
C THR A 258 18.43 -17.11 10.63
N GLY A 259 17.76 -17.18 11.78
CA GLY A 259 18.25 -16.70 13.05
C GLY A 259 18.65 -15.23 13.02
N LYS A 260 19.82 -14.92 13.59
CA LYS A 260 20.33 -13.55 13.67
C LYS A 260 20.57 -12.93 12.28
N GLU A 261 21.01 -13.70 11.29
CA GLU A 261 21.25 -13.19 9.94
C GLU A 261 19.97 -12.69 9.29
N TYR A 262 18.85 -13.35 9.51
CA TYR A 262 17.55 -12.90 9.02
C TYR A 262 17.18 -11.51 9.55
N THR A 263 17.56 -11.17 10.78
CA THR A 263 17.19 -9.90 11.41
C THR A 263 18.08 -8.73 11.01
N ILE A 264 19.37 -8.98 10.73
CA ILE A 264 20.34 -7.91 10.44
C ILE A 264 20.56 -7.65 8.95
N SER A 265 20.34 -8.67 8.11
CA SER A 265 20.52 -8.54 6.66
C SER A 265 19.21 -8.11 5.98
N THR A 266 19.32 -7.30 4.93
CA THR A 266 18.23 -6.99 4.01
C THR A 266 18.32 -7.80 2.72
N ASN A 267 19.28 -8.73 2.61
CA ASN A 267 19.51 -9.49 1.39
C ASN A 267 18.32 -10.41 1.07
N SER A 268 17.66 -10.14 -0.04
CA SER A 268 16.72 -11.05 -0.70
C SER A 268 17.12 -11.25 -2.15
N GLU A 269 16.77 -12.40 -2.68
CA GLU A 269 17.20 -12.79 -4.02
C GLU A 269 16.02 -13.24 -4.88
N ILE A 270 16.24 -13.21 -6.19
CA ILE A 270 15.30 -13.67 -7.21
C ILE A 270 15.57 -15.13 -7.55
N TYR A 271 14.60 -15.98 -7.32
CA TYR A 271 14.65 -17.40 -7.64
C TYR A 271 13.77 -17.73 -8.83
N ILE A 272 14.22 -18.66 -9.67
CA ILE A 272 13.47 -19.18 -10.81
C ILE A 272 13.31 -20.70 -10.62
N TYR A 273 12.07 -21.14 -10.39
CA TYR A 273 11.72 -22.55 -10.31
C TYR A 273 11.24 -23.06 -11.67
N ASN A 274 11.88 -24.10 -12.19
CA ASN A 274 11.48 -24.73 -13.45
C ASN A 274 10.58 -25.95 -13.18
N LEU A 275 9.38 -25.95 -13.76
CA LEU A 275 8.35 -26.95 -13.52
C LEU A 275 8.67 -28.35 -14.07
N GLU A 276 9.44 -28.43 -15.14
CA GLU A 276 9.80 -29.71 -15.76
C GLU A 276 10.94 -30.40 -14.99
N SER A 277 12.01 -29.68 -14.75
CA SER A 277 13.19 -30.21 -14.04
C SER A 277 13.01 -30.23 -12.52
N LYS A 278 12.04 -29.51 -11.99
CA LYS A 278 11.80 -29.28 -10.54
C LYS A 278 13.00 -28.69 -9.80
N LYS A 279 13.79 -27.88 -10.50
CA LYS A 279 14.98 -27.23 -9.96
C LYS A 279 14.77 -25.75 -9.81
N THR A 280 15.29 -25.21 -8.72
CA THR A 280 15.35 -23.76 -8.44
C THR A 280 16.74 -23.24 -8.79
N GLN A 281 16.80 -22.17 -9.58
CA GLN A 281 18.00 -21.39 -9.84
C GLN A 281 17.88 -20.07 -9.07
N ASN A 282 18.98 -19.62 -8.46
CA ASN A 282 19.11 -18.28 -7.92
C ASN A 282 19.68 -17.36 -9.00
N LEU A 283 18.89 -16.37 -9.46
CA LEU A 283 19.28 -15.48 -10.57
C LEU A 283 20.27 -14.40 -10.12
N THR A 284 20.11 -13.90 -8.90
CA THR A 284 20.86 -12.74 -8.38
C THR A 284 21.97 -13.14 -7.39
N LYS A 285 22.21 -14.43 -7.23
CA LYS A 285 23.18 -14.98 -6.30
C LYS A 285 24.56 -14.28 -6.38
N GLU A 286 25.03 -13.82 -5.20
CA GLU A 286 26.37 -13.21 -5.02
C GLU A 286 26.62 -11.95 -5.88
N LYS A 287 25.56 -11.33 -6.44
CA LYS A 287 25.69 -10.13 -7.27
C LYS A 287 25.37 -8.84 -6.52
N HIS A 288 24.38 -8.91 -5.64
CA HIS A 288 23.88 -7.79 -4.84
C HIS A 288 23.76 -8.23 -3.38
N GLU A 289 23.97 -7.30 -2.46
CA GLU A 289 23.96 -7.59 -1.03
C GLU A 289 22.69 -7.08 -0.34
N GLY A 290 21.87 -6.28 -1.05
CA GLY A 290 20.60 -5.75 -0.54
C GLY A 290 19.39 -6.47 -1.10
N TYR A 291 18.23 -5.81 -1.05
CA TYR A 291 17.01 -6.37 -1.62
C TYR A 291 17.06 -6.46 -3.14
N ASP A 292 16.86 -7.67 -3.69
CA ASP A 292 16.42 -7.91 -5.06
C ASP A 292 14.99 -8.41 -5.01
N LYS A 293 14.03 -7.70 -5.64
CA LYS A 293 12.61 -7.99 -5.46
C LYS A 293 11.71 -7.65 -6.65
N ALA A 294 10.55 -8.29 -6.68
CA ALA A 294 9.45 -8.02 -7.60
C ALA A 294 9.87 -8.13 -9.08
N ALA A 295 10.49 -9.25 -9.44
CA ALA A 295 10.95 -9.51 -10.80
C ALA A 295 9.79 -9.77 -11.76
N VAL A 296 9.79 -9.11 -12.93
CA VAL A 296 8.75 -9.21 -13.95
C VAL A 296 9.35 -9.58 -15.30
N TYR A 297 8.81 -10.63 -15.94
CA TYR A 297 9.23 -11.01 -17.29
C TYR A 297 8.75 -10.01 -18.34
N SER A 298 9.57 -9.81 -19.38
CA SER A 298 9.08 -9.20 -20.61
C SER A 298 8.05 -10.12 -21.29
N PRO A 299 7.02 -9.59 -21.97
CA PRO A 299 6.00 -10.40 -22.64
C PRO A 299 6.54 -11.43 -23.62
N ASN A 300 7.67 -11.15 -24.28
CA ASN A 300 8.34 -12.09 -25.19
C ASN A 300 9.19 -13.16 -24.46
N GLY A 301 9.30 -13.09 -23.12
CA GLY A 301 10.06 -14.04 -22.31
C GLY A 301 11.58 -13.97 -22.40
N LYS A 302 12.13 -13.01 -23.15
CA LYS A 302 13.58 -12.91 -23.37
C LYS A 302 14.33 -12.16 -22.29
N MET A 303 13.61 -11.35 -21.51
CA MET A 303 14.18 -10.52 -20.45
C MET A 303 13.37 -10.61 -19.17
N ILE A 304 14.01 -10.26 -18.06
CA ILE A 304 13.36 -10.10 -16.76
C ILE A 304 13.91 -8.83 -16.09
N ALA A 305 13.04 -8.03 -15.49
CA ALA A 305 13.39 -6.79 -14.81
C ALA A 305 13.03 -6.86 -13.34
N TRP A 306 13.82 -6.24 -12.46
CA TRP A 306 13.55 -6.16 -11.01
C TRP A 306 14.11 -4.90 -10.38
N GLY A 307 13.63 -4.62 -9.17
CA GLY A 307 14.19 -3.59 -8.32
C GLY A 307 15.32 -4.14 -7.45
N SER A 308 16.47 -3.47 -7.43
CA SER A 308 17.67 -3.91 -6.70
C SER A 308 18.26 -2.82 -5.81
N MET A 309 18.60 -3.19 -4.58
CA MET A 309 19.38 -2.38 -3.64
C MET A 309 20.77 -2.99 -3.47
N ARG A 310 21.78 -2.15 -3.18
CA ARG A 310 23.18 -2.61 -3.11
C ARG A 310 23.65 -2.95 -1.70
N ARG A 311 23.11 -2.24 -0.69
CA ARG A 311 23.69 -2.30 0.67
C ARG A 311 22.89 -3.22 1.55
N ASP A 312 23.54 -4.23 2.09
CA ASP A 312 22.97 -5.07 3.13
C ASP A 312 22.74 -4.28 4.42
N GLY A 313 21.65 -4.56 5.11
CA GLY A 313 21.26 -3.89 6.36
C GLY A 313 20.80 -2.45 6.22
N TYR A 314 20.63 -1.93 4.98
CA TYR A 314 20.17 -0.57 4.75
C TYR A 314 18.88 -0.54 3.90
N GLU A 315 17.74 -0.62 4.55
CA GLU A 315 16.41 -0.71 3.91
C GLU A 315 16.02 0.50 3.06
N SER A 316 16.65 1.64 3.27
CA SER A 316 16.41 2.87 2.53
C SER A 316 17.40 3.12 1.40
N ASP A 317 18.20 2.12 1.01
CA ASP A 317 19.06 2.26 -0.16
C ASP A 317 18.23 2.51 -1.42
N LYS A 318 18.87 3.11 -2.42
CA LYS A 318 18.23 3.37 -3.73
C LYS A 318 17.77 2.07 -4.37
N ASN A 319 16.50 1.97 -4.71
CA ASN A 319 15.94 0.88 -5.48
C ASN A 319 16.19 1.13 -6.96
N ARG A 320 17.14 0.37 -7.54
CA ARG A 320 17.66 0.50 -8.90
C ARG A 320 16.91 -0.41 -9.86
N LEU A 321 16.86 -0.07 -11.15
CA LEU A 321 16.24 -0.87 -12.19
C LEU A 321 17.29 -1.73 -12.88
N PHE A 322 17.19 -3.04 -12.69
CA PHE A 322 18.01 -4.05 -13.36
C PHE A 322 17.19 -4.83 -14.39
N VAL A 323 17.83 -5.21 -15.46
CA VAL A 323 17.28 -6.11 -16.49
C VAL A 323 18.30 -7.17 -16.82
N TYR A 324 17.87 -8.44 -16.82
CA TYR A 324 18.66 -9.57 -17.29
C TYR A 324 18.11 -10.08 -18.61
N ASN A 325 18.98 -10.27 -19.59
CA ASN A 325 18.67 -10.84 -20.89
C ASN A 325 19.06 -12.32 -20.94
N PHE A 326 18.07 -13.21 -21.08
CA PHE A 326 18.30 -14.66 -21.11
C PHE A 326 19.03 -15.16 -22.36
N GLU A 327 19.01 -14.40 -23.48
CA GLU A 327 19.68 -14.81 -24.72
C GLU A 327 21.17 -14.49 -24.67
N THR A 328 21.54 -13.35 -24.08
CA THR A 328 22.96 -12.92 -24.01
C THR A 328 23.63 -13.27 -22.69
N GLY A 329 22.83 -13.50 -21.62
CA GLY A 329 23.33 -13.67 -20.25
C GLY A 329 23.78 -12.35 -19.61
N GLU A 330 23.48 -11.22 -20.21
CA GLU A 330 23.89 -9.89 -19.74
C GLU A 330 22.88 -9.33 -18.72
N GLU A 331 23.42 -8.72 -17.67
CA GLU A 331 22.68 -7.98 -16.66
C GLU A 331 23.04 -6.51 -16.75
N THR A 332 22.05 -5.65 -16.90
CA THR A 332 22.24 -4.20 -17.08
C THR A 332 21.50 -3.41 -16.00
N ASN A 333 22.22 -2.49 -15.33
CA ASN A 333 21.62 -1.47 -14.46
C ASN A 333 21.27 -0.23 -15.30
N TYR A 334 19.99 -0.04 -15.58
CA TYR A 334 19.50 1.11 -16.36
C TYR A 334 19.35 2.40 -15.55
N SER A 335 19.42 2.33 -14.23
CA SER A 335 19.22 3.48 -13.34
C SER A 335 20.52 4.05 -12.75
N THR A 336 21.66 3.84 -13.40
CA THR A 336 22.97 4.33 -12.93
C THR A 336 22.96 5.85 -12.76
N ASP A 337 22.50 6.57 -13.78
CA ASP A 337 22.42 8.05 -13.79
C ASP A 337 21.05 8.60 -13.35
N PHE A 338 20.18 7.73 -12.84
CA PHE A 338 18.87 8.08 -12.36
C PHE A 338 18.85 8.06 -10.82
N ASP A 339 19.03 9.24 -10.20
CA ASP A 339 19.15 9.38 -8.74
C ASP A 339 17.80 9.41 -8.02
N GLN A 340 16.90 8.48 -8.37
CA GLN A 340 15.58 8.29 -7.79
C GLN A 340 15.30 6.79 -7.65
N ASN A 341 14.31 6.45 -6.80
CA ASN A 341 13.84 5.08 -6.65
C ASN A 341 12.94 4.64 -7.82
N VAL A 342 12.97 3.37 -8.17
CA VAL A 342 12.02 2.77 -9.10
C VAL A 342 11.01 1.89 -8.36
N HIS A 343 9.73 1.99 -8.75
CA HIS A 343 8.64 1.24 -8.12
C HIS A 343 7.65 0.73 -9.17
N GLY A 344 7.11 -0.48 -8.99
CA GLY A 344 6.01 -1.02 -9.79
C GLY A 344 6.34 -1.15 -11.27
N LEU A 345 7.36 -1.96 -11.59
CA LEU A 345 7.80 -2.19 -12.97
C LEU A 345 6.72 -2.91 -13.78
N THR A 346 6.45 -2.44 -14.99
CA THR A 346 5.58 -3.10 -15.95
C THR A 346 6.12 -2.91 -17.38
N TRP A 347 6.10 -3.99 -18.17
CA TRP A 347 6.58 -3.97 -19.55
C TRP A 347 5.50 -3.47 -20.50
N SER A 348 5.92 -2.81 -21.59
CA SER A 348 5.05 -2.63 -22.76
C SER A 348 4.81 -3.97 -23.46
N ASP A 349 3.66 -4.10 -24.14
CA ASP A 349 3.25 -5.33 -24.85
C ASP A 349 4.30 -5.80 -25.88
N ASP A 350 5.03 -4.89 -26.50
CA ASP A 350 6.09 -5.16 -27.48
C ASP A 350 7.46 -5.48 -26.84
N SER A 351 7.56 -5.48 -25.52
CA SER A 351 8.79 -5.74 -24.74
C SER A 351 9.93 -4.75 -24.97
N LYS A 352 9.65 -3.54 -25.48
CA LYS A 352 10.66 -2.53 -25.76
C LYS A 352 10.81 -1.49 -24.68
N LYS A 353 9.81 -1.35 -23.83
CA LYS A 353 9.76 -0.34 -22.78
C LYS A 353 9.38 -0.95 -21.43
N ILE A 354 9.86 -0.28 -20.37
CA ILE A 354 9.38 -0.53 -19.01
C ILE A 354 8.79 0.77 -18.48
N TYR A 355 7.54 0.71 -17.99
CA TYR A 355 6.91 1.77 -17.26
C TYR A 355 7.04 1.52 -15.77
N PHE A 356 7.21 2.59 -14.99
CA PHE A 356 7.34 2.52 -13.55
C PHE A 356 6.96 3.85 -12.89
N THR A 357 6.74 3.85 -11.59
CA THR A 357 6.58 5.09 -10.82
C THR A 357 7.87 5.45 -10.09
N SER A 358 8.14 6.74 -9.99
CA SER A 358 9.28 7.26 -9.25
C SER A 358 8.96 8.60 -8.62
N ASP A 359 9.56 8.87 -7.46
CA ASP A 359 9.33 10.09 -6.69
C ASP A 359 10.40 11.15 -6.95
N TYR A 360 9.95 12.33 -7.36
CA TYR A 360 10.78 13.50 -7.54
C TYR A 360 10.13 14.73 -6.91
N HIS A 361 10.85 15.42 -6.03
CA HIS A 361 10.35 16.58 -5.29
C HIS A 361 8.99 16.30 -4.61
N ALA A 362 8.89 15.17 -3.92
CA ALA A 362 7.72 14.70 -3.17
C ALA A 362 6.44 14.56 -4.02
N CYS A 363 6.59 14.21 -5.29
CA CYS A 363 5.52 13.87 -6.22
C CYS A 363 5.91 12.59 -6.98
N PHE A 364 5.01 11.63 -7.04
CA PHE A 364 5.25 10.41 -7.82
C PHE A 364 4.72 10.56 -9.23
N GLN A 365 5.61 10.37 -10.21
CA GLN A 365 5.30 10.44 -11.64
C GLN A 365 5.47 9.08 -12.30
N ILE A 366 4.85 8.90 -13.47
CA ILE A 366 5.11 7.75 -14.35
C ILE A 366 6.33 8.08 -15.20
N TYR A 367 7.24 7.12 -15.26
CA TYR A 367 8.45 7.13 -16.09
C TYR A 367 8.43 5.99 -17.09
N GLU A 368 9.14 6.18 -18.19
CA GLU A 368 9.39 5.20 -19.24
C GLU A 368 10.89 4.98 -19.39
N LEU A 369 11.33 3.72 -19.34
CA LEU A 369 12.64 3.29 -19.82
C LEU A 369 12.47 2.71 -21.23
N ASP A 370 13.22 3.20 -22.19
CA ASP A 370 13.39 2.58 -23.51
C ASP A 370 14.59 1.63 -23.46
N ILE A 371 14.36 0.35 -23.69
CA ILE A 371 15.37 -0.71 -23.52
C ILE A 371 16.53 -0.58 -24.52
N GLU A 372 16.23 -0.18 -25.77
CA GLU A 372 17.25 -0.11 -26.82
C GLU A 372 18.21 1.06 -26.59
N SER A 373 17.68 2.23 -26.26
CA SER A 373 18.49 3.43 -26.01
C SER A 373 19.01 3.55 -24.58
N GLY A 374 18.44 2.81 -23.63
CA GLY A 374 18.73 2.91 -22.20
C GLY A 374 18.26 4.20 -21.54
N LYS A 375 17.43 5.00 -22.22
CA LYS A 375 16.99 6.31 -21.73
C LYS A 375 15.76 6.20 -20.85
N ILE A 376 15.82 6.85 -19.69
CA ILE A 376 14.67 7.06 -18.81
C ILE A 376 14.15 8.48 -19.02
N LYS A 377 12.82 8.63 -19.16
CA LYS A 377 12.13 9.92 -19.24
C LYS A 377 10.84 9.92 -18.41
N ALA A 378 10.45 11.06 -17.88
CA ALA A 378 9.13 11.24 -17.31
C ALA A 378 8.05 11.21 -18.40
N VAL A 379 6.96 10.50 -18.13
CA VAL A 379 5.75 10.47 -18.97
C VAL A 379 4.75 11.51 -18.45
N THR A 380 4.66 11.70 -17.15
CA THR A 380 3.73 12.62 -16.49
C THR A 380 4.48 13.66 -15.67
N GLU A 381 3.81 14.80 -15.44
CA GLU A 381 4.30 15.89 -14.60
C GLU A 381 3.15 16.44 -13.75
N GLY A 382 3.47 17.05 -12.59
CA GLY A 382 2.46 17.73 -11.78
C GLY A 382 2.59 17.48 -10.28
N THR A 383 1.62 18.05 -9.53
CA THR A 383 1.58 17.95 -8.07
C THR A 383 0.59 16.87 -7.66
N HIS A 384 1.01 15.63 -7.76
CA HIS A 384 0.21 14.44 -7.46
C HIS A 384 1.10 13.20 -7.25
N ASN A 385 0.49 12.08 -6.89
CA ASN A 385 1.14 10.79 -6.82
C ASN A 385 0.45 9.77 -7.72
N TYR A 386 1.14 9.27 -8.72
CA TYR A 386 0.80 7.98 -9.33
C TYR A 386 1.26 6.83 -8.44
N ARG A 387 0.39 5.85 -8.23
CA ARG A 387 0.65 4.67 -7.37
C ARG A 387 0.89 3.40 -8.16
N SER A 388 0.31 3.31 -9.34
CA SER A 388 0.46 2.18 -10.26
C SER A 388 0.33 2.66 -11.69
N VAL A 389 0.84 1.86 -12.62
CA VAL A 389 0.71 2.05 -14.06
C VAL A 389 0.64 0.68 -14.74
N GLU A 390 -0.30 0.53 -15.69
CA GLU A 390 -0.42 -0.65 -16.55
C GLU A 390 -0.61 -0.21 -18.01
N PRO A 391 0.05 -0.82 -18.99
CA PRO A 391 -0.25 -0.62 -20.40
C PRO A 391 -1.64 -1.12 -20.78
N ALA A 392 -2.29 -0.42 -21.71
CA ALA A 392 -3.59 -0.77 -22.25
C ALA A 392 -3.67 -0.34 -23.74
N GLY A 393 -2.97 -1.06 -24.60
CA GLY A 393 -2.82 -0.70 -26.01
C GLY A 393 -2.08 0.63 -26.19
N ASP A 394 -2.77 1.65 -26.73
CA ASP A 394 -2.16 2.95 -27.02
C ASP A 394 -2.13 3.90 -25.80
N VAL A 395 -2.69 3.51 -24.67
CA VAL A 395 -2.72 4.30 -23.43
C VAL A 395 -2.11 3.56 -22.26
N LEU A 396 -1.85 4.29 -21.19
CA LEU A 396 -1.54 3.74 -19.88
C LEU A 396 -2.74 3.95 -18.94
N ILE A 397 -2.99 2.99 -18.08
CA ILE A 397 -3.96 3.12 -16.99
C ILE A 397 -3.20 3.26 -15.69
N GLY A 398 -3.44 4.35 -14.97
CA GLY A 398 -2.74 4.65 -13.72
C GLY A 398 -3.70 4.96 -12.58
N THR A 399 -3.31 4.63 -11.35
CA THR A 399 -4.00 5.10 -10.15
C THR A 399 -3.30 6.35 -9.62
N LYS A 400 -4.06 7.42 -9.42
CA LYS A 400 -3.54 8.74 -9.02
C LYS A 400 -4.28 9.29 -7.81
N GLN A 401 -3.53 9.97 -6.94
CA GLN A 401 -4.06 10.70 -5.78
C GLN A 401 -3.29 12.02 -5.57
N SER A 402 -3.85 12.88 -4.73
CA SER A 402 -3.12 14.04 -4.18
C SER A 402 -3.55 14.29 -2.74
N MET A 403 -2.92 15.22 -2.04
CA MET A 403 -3.37 15.63 -0.68
C MET A 403 -4.83 16.09 -0.65
N SER A 404 -5.41 16.48 -1.80
CA SER A 404 -6.79 16.95 -1.94
C SER A 404 -7.67 16.05 -2.80
N MET A 405 -7.22 14.85 -3.14
CA MET A 405 -7.99 13.90 -3.97
C MET A 405 -7.64 12.46 -3.57
N PRO A 406 -8.63 11.65 -3.14
CA PRO A 406 -8.42 10.22 -2.92
C PRO A 406 -8.01 9.52 -4.22
N THR A 407 -7.56 8.27 -4.11
CA THR A 407 -7.14 7.49 -5.27
C THR A 407 -8.29 7.32 -6.26
N GLU A 408 -8.04 7.71 -7.51
CA GLU A 408 -8.91 7.53 -8.68
C GLU A 408 -8.10 6.94 -9.85
N ILE A 409 -8.79 6.44 -10.87
CA ILE A 409 -8.18 5.80 -12.05
C ILE A 409 -8.14 6.82 -13.19
N PHE A 410 -7.00 6.86 -13.88
CA PHE A 410 -6.72 7.76 -14.99
C PHE A 410 -6.26 6.99 -16.22
N SER A 411 -6.65 7.46 -17.39
CA SER A 411 -6.07 7.09 -18.68
C SER A 411 -5.03 8.15 -19.05
N ILE A 412 -3.86 7.72 -19.48
CA ILE A 412 -2.70 8.58 -19.76
C ILE A 412 -2.19 8.27 -21.17
N ASN A 413 -1.97 9.30 -21.99
CA ASN A 413 -1.28 9.17 -23.26
C ASN A 413 0.24 9.11 -23.02
N PRO A 414 0.93 7.98 -23.34
CA PRO A 414 2.35 7.82 -23.06
C PRO A 414 3.26 8.75 -23.90
N ASN A 415 2.75 9.34 -24.98
CA ASN A 415 3.55 10.17 -25.88
C ASN A 415 3.65 11.64 -25.42
N ASN A 416 2.60 12.17 -24.78
CA ASN A 416 2.53 13.58 -24.40
C ASN A 416 2.13 13.81 -22.93
N GLY A 417 1.83 12.75 -22.16
CA GLY A 417 1.45 12.83 -20.76
C GLY A 417 0.04 13.36 -20.50
N GLU A 418 -0.79 13.60 -21.54
CA GLU A 418 -2.19 14.01 -21.35
C GLU A 418 -2.94 12.94 -20.57
N GLU A 419 -3.68 13.37 -19.56
CA GLU A 419 -4.39 12.49 -18.65
C GLU A 419 -5.88 12.81 -18.57
N THR A 420 -6.68 11.76 -18.44
CA THR A 420 -8.13 11.85 -18.25
C THR A 420 -8.53 10.99 -17.06
N LYS A 421 -9.25 11.57 -16.08
CA LYS A 421 -9.87 10.81 -15.00
C LYS A 421 -11.00 9.96 -15.57
N ILE A 422 -10.94 8.64 -15.37
CA ILE A 422 -11.91 7.68 -15.90
C ILE A 422 -12.70 6.95 -14.81
N SER A 423 -12.43 7.21 -13.53
CA SER A 423 -13.26 6.75 -12.41
C SER A 423 -13.83 7.95 -11.65
N GLY A 424 -14.92 7.73 -10.93
CA GLY A 424 -15.58 8.74 -10.12
C GLY A 424 -16.21 8.13 -8.86
N ILE A 425 -15.48 7.20 -8.23
CA ILE A 425 -15.98 6.48 -7.05
C ILE A 425 -16.31 7.44 -5.91
N ASN A 426 -15.54 8.52 -5.81
CA ASN A 426 -15.66 9.50 -4.72
C ASN A 426 -16.24 10.86 -5.17
N ASP A 427 -16.64 11.03 -6.43
CA ASP A 427 -17.06 12.33 -6.97
C ASP A 427 -18.23 12.95 -6.19
N ASN A 428 -19.20 12.13 -5.80
CA ASN A 428 -20.35 12.60 -5.01
C ASN A 428 -19.95 13.26 -3.67
N LEU A 429 -18.92 12.75 -2.99
CA LEU A 429 -18.39 13.35 -1.76
C LEU A 429 -17.49 14.55 -2.08
N MET A 430 -16.63 14.40 -3.08
CA MET A 430 -15.66 15.43 -3.46
C MET A 430 -16.35 16.73 -3.90
N ASP A 431 -17.45 16.63 -4.66
CA ASP A 431 -18.22 17.78 -5.15
C ASP A 431 -18.90 18.59 -4.04
N GLN A 432 -19.08 17.99 -2.86
CA GLN A 432 -19.70 18.63 -1.70
C GLN A 432 -18.69 19.19 -0.70
N LEU A 433 -17.39 18.87 -0.87
CA LEU A 433 -16.35 19.23 0.10
C LEU A 433 -15.52 20.42 -0.39
N LYS A 434 -15.18 21.27 0.57
CA LYS A 434 -14.22 22.35 0.39
C LYS A 434 -12.91 21.99 1.03
N PHE A 435 -11.85 21.96 0.22
CA PHE A 435 -10.49 21.69 0.67
C PHE A 435 -9.68 22.97 0.80
N GLY A 436 -8.73 22.96 1.72
CA GLY A 436 -7.74 24.01 1.85
C GLY A 436 -6.72 23.97 0.71
N LYS A 437 -6.17 25.13 0.35
CA LYS A 437 -5.07 25.22 -0.60
C LYS A 437 -3.85 24.43 -0.10
N VAL A 438 -3.24 23.63 -0.96
CA VAL A 438 -1.92 23.03 -0.73
C VAL A 438 -0.89 23.86 -1.49
N GLU A 439 0.09 24.40 -0.78
CA GLU A 439 1.15 25.24 -1.35
C GLU A 439 2.49 24.50 -1.27
N LYS A 440 3.25 24.54 -2.37
CA LYS A 440 4.62 24.06 -2.45
C LYS A 440 5.55 25.22 -2.11
N ARG A 441 6.29 25.13 -1.00
CA ARG A 441 7.20 26.17 -0.56
C ARG A 441 8.61 25.63 -0.36
N TRP A 442 9.61 26.33 -0.89
CA TRP A 442 11.01 26.04 -0.62
C TRP A 442 11.52 26.93 0.53
N ILE A 443 11.99 26.30 1.59
CA ILE A 443 12.46 26.97 2.80
C ILE A 443 13.95 26.69 2.96
N LYS A 444 14.74 27.74 3.29
CA LYS A 444 16.16 27.58 3.56
C LYS A 444 16.38 26.92 4.92
N THR A 445 17.22 25.91 4.93
CA THR A 445 17.71 25.25 6.15
C THR A 445 18.84 26.04 6.80
N THR A 446 19.25 25.68 8.03
CA THR A 446 20.33 26.35 8.77
C THR A 446 21.67 26.30 8.06
N ASP A 447 21.90 25.33 7.17
CA ASP A 447 23.09 25.19 6.31
C ASP A 447 22.85 25.66 4.87
N ASN A 448 21.82 26.50 4.68
CA ASN A 448 21.50 27.19 3.42
C ASN A 448 21.10 26.27 2.24
N LYS A 449 20.61 25.06 2.50
CA LYS A 449 20.00 24.20 1.49
C LYS A 449 18.51 24.50 1.31
N ASP A 450 17.96 24.17 0.13
CA ASP A 450 16.53 24.34 -0.16
C ASP A 450 15.77 23.07 0.26
N MET A 451 14.81 23.23 1.18
CA MET A 451 13.94 22.17 1.66
C MET A 451 12.52 22.40 1.21
N LEU A 452 11.95 21.45 0.46
CA LEU A 452 10.55 21.49 0.08
C LEU A 452 9.66 21.25 1.30
N THR A 453 8.73 22.17 1.51
CA THR A 453 7.73 22.10 2.58
C THR A 453 6.34 22.29 1.99
N TRP A 454 5.43 21.38 2.30
CA TRP A 454 4.02 21.56 1.99
C TRP A 454 3.36 22.40 3.07
N ILE A 455 2.59 23.42 2.65
CA ILE A 455 1.75 24.22 3.53
C ILE A 455 0.30 23.95 3.14
N ILE A 456 -0.47 23.45 4.08
CA ILE A 456 -1.88 23.17 3.88
C ILE A 456 -2.69 24.15 4.72
N TYR A 457 -3.48 24.98 4.04
CA TYR A 457 -4.29 26.02 4.66
C TYR A 457 -5.68 25.49 5.04
N PRO A 458 -6.36 26.10 6.01
CA PRO A 458 -7.78 25.83 6.27
C PRO A 458 -8.66 26.04 5.04
N PRO A 459 -9.79 25.31 4.89
CA PRO A 459 -10.72 25.46 3.76
C PRO A 459 -11.23 26.89 3.56
N ASN A 460 -11.42 27.65 4.67
CA ASN A 460 -11.90 29.04 4.67
C ASN A 460 -10.78 30.03 5.07
N PHE A 461 -9.57 29.78 4.57
CA PHE A 461 -8.41 30.60 4.92
C PHE A 461 -8.62 32.09 4.57
N ASP A 462 -8.39 32.94 5.56
CA ASP A 462 -8.39 34.41 5.44
C ASP A 462 -7.02 34.96 5.92
N LYS A 463 -6.25 35.52 5.04
CA LYS A 463 -4.92 36.08 5.35
C LYS A 463 -4.90 37.18 6.42
N ASN A 464 -6.07 37.74 6.76
CA ASN A 464 -6.22 38.77 7.80
C ASN A 464 -6.51 38.19 9.19
N LYS A 465 -6.65 36.88 9.32
CA LYS A 465 -6.82 36.16 10.57
C LYS A 465 -5.51 35.46 10.95
N LYS A 466 -5.33 35.21 12.24
CA LYS A 466 -4.25 34.38 12.75
C LYS A 466 -4.75 32.96 13.01
N TYR A 467 -3.92 31.98 12.65
CA TYR A 467 -4.25 30.55 12.76
C TYR A 467 -3.21 29.81 13.61
N PRO A 468 -3.63 28.93 14.53
CA PRO A 468 -2.72 27.98 15.14
C PRO A 468 -2.10 27.10 14.05
N THR A 469 -0.85 26.72 14.27
CA THR A 469 -0.07 26.04 13.21
C THR A 469 0.58 24.78 13.75
N LEU A 470 0.46 23.68 13.00
CA LEU A 470 1.00 22.37 13.36
C LEU A 470 2.17 22.02 12.44
N LEU A 471 3.33 21.79 13.04
CA LEU A 471 4.45 21.14 12.38
C LEU A 471 4.19 19.64 12.32
N TYR A 472 4.16 19.07 11.12
CA TYR A 472 4.06 17.64 10.92
C TYR A 472 5.46 17.00 10.81
N CYS A 473 5.75 16.11 11.75
CA CYS A 473 6.98 15.33 11.78
C CYS A 473 6.76 13.97 11.12
N GLN A 474 7.37 13.76 9.95
CA GLN A 474 7.22 12.54 9.17
C GLN A 474 7.92 11.35 9.84
N GLY A 475 7.22 10.22 9.90
CA GLY A 475 7.77 8.93 10.30
C GLY A 475 8.65 8.27 9.24
N GLY A 476 9.06 7.08 9.50
CA GLY A 476 9.94 6.30 8.64
C GLY A 476 11.20 5.84 9.38
N PRO A 477 12.33 6.56 9.38
CA PRO A 477 12.55 8.00 9.09
C PRO A 477 12.63 8.38 7.61
N GLN A 478 12.68 7.44 6.70
CA GLN A 478 13.00 7.66 5.28
C GLN A 478 11.78 7.40 4.37
N SER A 479 10.73 8.19 4.59
CA SER A 479 9.51 8.20 3.79
C SER A 479 9.09 9.64 3.47
N SER A 480 9.02 10.02 2.19
CA SER A 480 8.72 11.39 1.76
C SER A 480 7.33 11.85 2.18
N VAL A 481 7.22 13.13 2.55
CA VAL A 481 5.93 13.79 2.65
C VAL A 481 5.49 14.14 1.24
N SER A 482 4.92 13.16 0.56
CA SER A 482 4.48 13.27 -0.82
C SER A 482 2.99 13.65 -0.92
N GLN A 483 2.45 13.68 -2.12
CA GLN A 483 1.05 14.01 -2.40
C GLN A 483 0.10 12.83 -2.08
N PHE A 484 0.23 12.22 -0.90
CA PHE A 484 -0.65 11.12 -0.49
C PHE A 484 -1.98 11.63 0.08
N PHE A 485 -3.08 10.90 -0.20
CA PHE A 485 -4.35 11.04 0.50
C PHE A 485 -4.43 9.96 1.58
N SER A 486 -4.13 10.34 2.81
CA SER A 486 -4.13 9.39 3.93
C SER A 486 -5.50 9.30 4.58
N TYR A 487 -5.89 8.10 5.00
CA TYR A 487 -7.07 7.87 5.82
C TYR A 487 -6.73 7.82 7.32
N ARG A 488 -5.47 7.96 7.68
CA ARG A 488 -4.98 8.04 9.07
C ARG A 488 -4.38 9.42 9.40
N TRP A 489 -3.51 9.94 8.53
CA TRP A 489 -2.85 11.24 8.65
C TRP A 489 -3.26 12.15 7.50
N ASN A 490 -4.54 12.55 7.49
CA ASN A 490 -5.10 13.39 6.42
C ASN A 490 -4.89 14.87 6.72
N PHE A 491 -4.07 15.54 5.91
CA PHE A 491 -3.75 16.95 6.12
C PHE A 491 -4.95 17.88 5.89
N GLN A 492 -5.84 17.53 4.95
CA GLN A 492 -7.05 18.32 4.72
C GLN A 492 -8.01 18.23 5.89
N MET A 493 -8.13 17.05 6.54
CA MET A 493 -8.94 16.90 7.75
C MET A 493 -8.32 17.67 8.93
N MET A 494 -6.97 17.66 9.07
CA MET A 494 -6.31 18.46 10.10
C MET A 494 -6.55 19.95 9.86
N ALA A 495 -6.39 20.42 8.63
CA ALA A 495 -6.60 21.81 8.25
C ALA A 495 -8.08 22.24 8.35
N ALA A 496 -9.03 21.32 8.20
CA ALA A 496 -10.47 21.54 8.38
C ALA A 496 -10.85 21.98 9.81
N ASN A 497 -9.94 21.80 10.78
CA ASN A 497 -10.08 22.27 12.17
C ASN A 497 -9.40 23.64 12.40
N ASP A 498 -9.28 24.46 11.36
CA ASP A 498 -8.69 25.80 11.38
C ASP A 498 -7.19 25.83 11.74
N TYR A 499 -6.44 24.74 11.50
CA TYR A 499 -4.99 24.71 11.60
C TYR A 499 -4.32 24.95 10.25
N ILE A 500 -3.20 25.67 10.23
CA ILE A 500 -2.23 25.59 9.14
C ILE A 500 -1.31 24.39 9.41
N ILE A 501 -1.11 23.53 8.40
CA ILE A 501 -0.22 22.37 8.52
C ILE A 501 1.07 22.66 7.77
N VAL A 502 2.19 22.51 8.44
CA VAL A 502 3.55 22.67 7.91
C VAL A 502 4.20 21.30 7.83
N ALA A 503 4.38 20.77 6.64
CA ALA A 503 4.83 19.40 6.42
C ALA A 503 6.14 19.39 5.58
N PRO A 504 7.32 19.55 6.24
CA PRO A 504 8.60 19.66 5.55
C PRO A 504 9.15 18.30 5.13
N ASN A 505 9.80 18.28 3.97
CA ASN A 505 10.63 17.18 3.52
C ASN A 505 12.08 17.40 4.00
N ARG A 506 12.28 17.24 5.31
CA ARG A 506 13.57 17.38 5.96
C ARG A 506 14.58 16.34 5.46
N ARG A 507 15.87 16.51 5.77
CA ARG A 507 16.89 15.53 5.45
C ARG A 507 16.56 14.12 5.92
N GLY A 508 17.00 13.13 5.16
CA GLY A 508 16.70 11.73 5.38
C GLY A 508 15.44 11.24 4.65
N LEU A 509 14.68 12.11 3.97
CA LEU A 509 13.54 11.70 3.16
C LEU A 509 13.96 11.45 1.71
N PRO A 510 13.41 10.41 1.04
CA PRO A 510 13.65 10.17 -0.40
C PRO A 510 13.03 11.29 -1.25
N SER A 511 13.20 11.20 -2.58
CA SER A 511 12.67 12.16 -3.55
C SER A 511 13.54 13.39 -3.85
N PHE A 512 14.69 13.50 -3.17
CA PHE A 512 15.62 14.63 -3.29
C PHE A 512 17.07 14.18 -3.56
N GLY A 513 17.25 12.95 -4.05
CA GLY A 513 18.53 12.30 -4.27
C GLY A 513 19.09 11.59 -3.04
N MET A 514 20.06 10.70 -3.28
CA MET A 514 20.66 9.88 -2.22
C MET A 514 21.43 10.69 -1.22
N ASP A 515 22.11 11.77 -1.64
CA ASP A 515 22.82 12.66 -0.73
C ASP A 515 21.92 13.29 0.34
N TRP A 516 20.66 13.61 0.00
CA TRP A 516 19.67 14.12 0.94
C TRP A 516 19.15 13.02 1.87
N LEU A 517 18.89 11.85 1.30
CA LEU A 517 18.35 10.68 2.00
C LEU A 517 19.32 10.16 3.08
N GLU A 518 20.60 10.04 2.75
CA GLU A 518 21.59 9.41 3.62
C GLU A 518 21.99 10.26 4.83
N GLN A 519 21.76 11.57 4.80
CA GLN A 519 22.18 12.48 5.86
C GLN A 519 21.51 12.27 7.22
N ILE A 520 20.50 11.41 7.32
CA ILE A 520 19.91 11.04 8.60
C ILE A 520 20.57 9.79 9.21
N SER A 521 21.29 9.01 8.40
CA SER A 521 21.91 7.77 8.87
C SER A 521 22.99 8.05 9.92
N GLY A 522 22.80 7.49 11.12
CA GLY A 522 23.66 7.74 12.27
C GLY A 522 23.48 9.11 12.93
N ASP A 523 22.53 9.94 12.46
CA ASP A 523 22.26 11.28 13.02
C ASP A 523 20.76 11.58 13.11
N TYR A 524 20.06 10.88 13.98
CA TYR A 524 18.59 11.01 14.14
C TYR A 524 18.16 12.32 14.81
N SER A 525 19.05 13.00 15.54
CA SER A 525 18.75 14.21 16.30
C SER A 525 19.52 15.45 15.82
N GLY A 526 20.23 15.37 14.70
CA GLY A 526 21.07 16.45 14.20
C GLY A 526 20.38 17.41 13.24
N GLN A 527 20.88 17.45 12.00
CA GLN A 527 20.44 18.44 11.02
C GLN A 527 18.96 18.30 10.63
N ASN A 528 18.43 17.09 10.61
CA ASN A 528 17.00 16.82 10.33
C ASN A 528 16.05 17.50 11.35
N ILE A 529 16.45 17.63 12.62
CA ILE A 529 15.68 18.38 13.63
C ILE A 529 15.78 19.88 13.37
N LYS A 530 16.97 20.39 13.01
CA LYS A 530 17.13 21.80 12.61
C LYS A 530 16.33 22.15 11.37
N ASP A 531 16.13 21.20 10.47
CA ASP A 531 15.28 21.36 9.30
C ASP A 531 13.80 21.55 9.70
N TYR A 532 13.29 20.76 10.66
CA TYR A 532 11.95 20.97 11.23
C TYR A 532 11.82 22.37 11.85
N LEU A 533 12.79 22.80 12.65
CA LEU A 533 12.78 24.13 13.26
C LEU A 533 12.85 25.23 12.20
N SER A 534 13.66 25.06 11.15
CA SER A 534 13.72 26.02 10.04
C SER A 534 12.36 26.18 9.33
N ALA A 535 11.61 25.08 9.19
CA ALA A 535 10.28 25.13 8.57
C ALA A 535 9.27 25.92 9.41
N ILE A 536 9.20 25.65 10.70
CA ILE A 536 8.25 26.35 11.58
C ILE A 536 8.65 27.80 11.81
N ASP A 537 9.96 28.12 11.94
CA ASP A 537 10.47 29.48 12.07
C ASP A 537 10.18 30.35 10.83
N ALA A 538 10.20 29.75 9.65
CA ALA A 538 9.83 30.44 8.43
C ALA A 538 8.33 30.77 8.40
N MET A 539 7.49 29.85 8.89
CA MET A 539 6.04 30.05 8.95
C MET A 539 5.60 30.99 10.06
N ALA A 540 6.26 30.99 11.21
CA ALA A 540 5.97 31.90 12.31
C ALA A 540 6.14 33.39 11.94
N LYS A 541 6.88 33.69 10.89
CA LYS A 541 7.05 35.06 10.36
C LYS A 541 5.88 35.55 9.50
N GLU A 542 5.01 34.63 9.11
CA GLU A 542 3.83 34.97 8.29
C GLU A 542 2.76 35.68 9.13
N PRO A 543 2.16 36.78 8.66
CA PRO A 543 1.24 37.58 9.45
C PRO A 543 -0.05 36.83 9.86
N TYR A 544 -0.37 35.76 9.17
CA TYR A 544 -1.54 34.91 9.39
C TYR A 544 -1.24 33.70 10.30
N VAL A 545 0.00 33.51 10.73
CA VAL A 545 0.36 32.49 11.72
C VAL A 545 0.28 33.07 13.12
N ASP A 546 -0.37 32.36 14.03
CA ASP A 546 -0.34 32.70 15.45
C ASP A 546 0.90 32.06 16.08
N GLU A 547 1.92 32.87 16.22
CA GLU A 547 3.23 32.44 16.77
C GLU A 547 3.17 32.00 18.24
N ASN A 548 2.09 32.33 18.96
CA ASN A 548 1.86 31.91 20.33
C ASN A 548 0.98 30.65 20.42
N ASN A 549 0.66 30.00 19.30
CA ASN A 549 -0.14 28.78 19.22
C ASN A 549 0.44 27.83 18.18
N LEU A 550 1.69 27.39 18.42
CA LEU A 550 2.36 26.42 17.59
C LEU A 550 2.37 25.04 18.24
N GLY A 551 2.18 24.00 17.44
CA GLY A 551 2.23 22.61 17.91
C GLY A 551 3.08 21.73 16.99
N ALA A 552 3.55 20.58 17.51
CA ALA A 552 4.23 19.56 16.74
C ALA A 552 3.51 18.22 16.86
N VAL A 553 3.31 17.52 15.74
CA VAL A 553 2.63 16.22 15.69
C VAL A 553 3.41 15.25 14.81
N GLY A 554 3.52 14.00 15.24
CA GLY A 554 4.18 12.96 14.45
C GLY A 554 4.00 11.56 15.01
N ALA A 555 4.24 10.56 14.16
CA ALA A 555 4.12 9.16 14.51
C ALA A 555 5.41 8.38 14.23
N SER A 556 5.63 7.29 15.00
CA SER A 556 6.82 6.42 14.83
C SER A 556 8.11 7.25 14.97
N TYR A 557 9.01 7.26 14.00
CA TYR A 557 10.15 8.18 14.00
C TYR A 557 9.70 9.66 14.08
N GLY A 558 8.56 10.03 13.50
CA GLY A 558 7.96 11.37 13.69
C GLY A 558 7.59 11.63 15.14
N GLY A 559 7.10 10.61 15.86
CA GLY A 559 6.85 10.66 17.29
C GLY A 559 8.14 10.80 18.12
N TYR A 560 9.24 10.12 17.73
CA TYR A 560 10.58 10.37 18.25
C TYR A 560 10.98 11.84 18.06
N SER A 561 10.80 12.38 16.86
CA SER A 561 11.11 13.79 16.57
C SER A 561 10.33 14.73 17.47
N VAL A 562 9.06 14.43 17.75
CA VAL A 562 8.21 15.21 18.68
C VAL A 562 8.75 15.13 20.11
N PHE A 563 9.16 13.95 20.60
CA PHE A 563 9.79 13.82 21.92
C PHE A 563 11.10 14.60 22.01
N TYR A 564 11.92 14.53 20.98
CA TYR A 564 13.16 15.27 20.95
C TYR A 564 12.93 16.80 20.92
N LEU A 565 11.99 17.26 20.08
CA LEU A 565 11.60 18.66 20.01
C LEU A 565 11.06 19.18 21.35
N ALA A 566 10.29 18.38 22.09
CA ALA A 566 9.75 18.78 23.40
C ALA A 566 10.86 19.18 24.41
N GLY A 567 12.06 18.64 24.26
CA GLY A 567 13.23 19.01 25.07
C GLY A 567 14.18 20.03 24.42
N HIS A 568 13.97 20.39 23.13
CA HIS A 568 14.96 21.16 22.35
C HIS A 568 14.29 22.17 21.39
N HIS A 569 13.12 22.72 21.76
CA HIS A 569 12.36 23.63 20.89
C HIS A 569 12.60 25.12 21.16
N ASP A 570 13.34 25.49 22.22
CA ASP A 570 13.62 26.87 22.60
C ASP A 570 12.32 27.72 22.64
N ASP A 571 11.33 27.26 23.42
CA ASP A 571 10.04 27.90 23.67
C ASP A 571 9.18 28.17 22.40
N ARG A 572 9.39 27.42 21.30
CA ARG A 572 8.60 27.61 20.06
C ARG A 572 7.21 26.99 20.09
N PHE A 573 7.02 25.87 20.79
CA PHE A 573 5.79 25.07 20.74
C PHE A 573 5.07 25.05 22.08
N ASP A 574 3.74 25.16 22.02
CA ASP A 574 2.84 25.07 23.17
C ASP A 574 2.25 23.68 23.36
N ALA A 575 2.25 22.84 22.29
CA ALA A 575 1.63 21.52 22.33
C ALA A 575 2.41 20.49 21.51
N PHE A 576 2.42 19.25 22.02
CA PHE A 576 3.09 18.12 21.37
C PHE A 576 2.17 16.90 21.33
N ILE A 577 2.08 16.27 20.14
CA ILE A 577 1.34 15.02 19.94
C ILE A 577 2.30 13.98 19.37
N SER A 578 2.78 13.07 20.23
CA SER A 578 3.58 11.93 19.82
C SER A 578 2.70 10.68 19.77
N HIS A 579 2.54 10.10 18.58
CA HIS A 579 1.80 8.85 18.37
C HIS A 579 2.81 7.72 18.16
N ASP A 580 2.76 6.67 19.00
CA ASP A 580 3.66 5.51 18.99
C ASP A 580 5.14 5.88 18.73
N GLY A 581 5.58 6.98 19.37
CA GLY A 581 6.93 7.52 19.20
C GLY A 581 7.99 6.65 19.85
N ILE A 582 9.12 6.50 19.17
CA ILE A 582 10.30 5.85 19.73
C ILE A 582 10.87 6.73 20.84
N PHE A 583 10.85 6.26 22.08
CA PHE A 583 11.41 6.98 23.21
C PHE A 583 12.84 6.53 23.52
N ASN A 584 13.11 5.23 23.40
CA ASN A 584 14.43 4.65 23.68
C ASN A 584 14.89 3.82 22.48
N LEU A 585 15.95 4.25 21.81
CA LEU A 585 16.47 3.60 20.60
C LEU A 585 17.09 2.22 20.87
N GLU A 586 17.65 2.00 22.07
CA GLU A 586 18.18 0.69 22.44
C GLU A 586 17.07 -0.35 22.58
N SER A 587 15.95 0.02 23.24
CA SER A 587 14.77 -0.86 23.30
C SER A 587 14.18 -1.12 21.91
N GLN A 588 14.10 -0.08 21.08
CA GLN A 588 13.60 -0.20 19.68
C GLN A 588 14.44 -1.18 18.88
N TYR A 589 15.77 -1.10 18.96
CA TYR A 589 16.68 -2.01 18.24
C TYR A 589 16.49 -3.48 18.62
N LEU A 590 16.12 -3.74 19.88
CA LEU A 590 15.92 -5.09 20.38
C LEU A 590 14.50 -5.66 20.15
N GLU A 591 13.55 -4.83 19.73
CA GLU A 591 12.14 -5.20 19.57
C GLU A 591 11.67 -5.36 18.11
N THR A 592 12.43 -4.84 17.15
CA THR A 592 12.03 -4.88 15.73
C THR A 592 12.78 -5.89 14.91
#